data_c6fe931c3e2e984be55aaa467e785773
#
_entry.id   c6fe931c3e2e984be55aaa467e785773
#
_cell.length_a   1.000
_cell.length_b   1.000
_cell.length_c   1.000
_cell.angle_alpha   90.00
_cell.angle_beta   90.00
_cell.angle_gamma   90.00
#
_symmetry.space_group_name_H-M   'P 1'
#
loop_
_entity.id
_entity.type
_entity.pdbx_description
1 polymer ?
#
loop_
_entity_poly.entity_id
_entity_poly.type
_entity_poly.pdbx_seq_one_letter_code
_entity_poly.pdbx_strand_id
1 'polypeptide(L)'
;MNAPTVIAPVRKSVRVKAPLAHAFDVFTSGLTRWWPLDHGVGKKPIQKVLMEPRLGGRWLEIAEDGTQTSVATIILWEPPHRLMMVWQINAQWKPDLTMKSEVDVRFTADGPNATLVELLHHKFETMGAEPGISMRNDVDRGWPGLIEHYAQEAERSSA
;
A
#
# COMPACT_ATOMS: atom_id res chain seq x y z
N MET A 1 -26.30 24.03 7.86
CA MET A 1 -25.73 22.90 7.11
C MET A 1 -24.22 22.92 7.25
N ASN A 2 -23.65 21.83 7.71
CA ASN A 2 -22.19 21.75 7.90
C ASN A 2 -21.51 21.38 6.58
N ALA A 3 -20.36 21.99 6.35
CA ALA A 3 -19.51 21.58 5.25
C ALA A 3 -19.03 20.13 5.47
N PRO A 4 -18.81 19.34 4.40
CA PRO A 4 -18.22 18.01 4.55
C PRO A 4 -16.84 18.12 5.23
N THR A 5 -16.52 17.19 6.11
CA THR A 5 -15.20 17.10 6.71
C THR A 5 -14.19 16.77 5.63
N VAL A 6 -13.17 17.62 5.50
CA VAL A 6 -12.05 17.36 4.59
C VAL A 6 -10.88 16.86 5.44
N ILE A 7 -10.38 15.67 5.10
CA ILE A 7 -9.23 15.08 5.79
C ILE A 7 -8.04 15.13 4.82
N ALA A 8 -6.95 15.74 5.28
CA ALA A 8 -5.76 15.88 4.45
C ALA A 8 -5.24 14.50 4.00
N PRO A 9 -4.84 14.35 2.73
CA PRO A 9 -4.23 13.11 2.28
C PRO A 9 -2.86 12.90 2.92
N VAL A 10 -2.40 11.64 2.91
CA VAL A 10 -1.03 11.30 3.27
C VAL A 10 -0.23 11.18 1.98
N ARG A 11 0.88 11.93 1.89
CA ARG A 11 1.78 11.93 0.74
C ARG A 11 3.17 11.52 1.21
N LYS A 12 3.72 10.47 0.60
CA LYS A 12 5.08 10.03 0.88
C LYS A 12 5.78 9.80 -0.45
N SER A 13 7.09 9.97 -0.47
CA SER A 13 7.88 9.70 -1.66
C SER A 13 9.24 9.16 -1.27
N VAL A 14 9.82 8.38 -2.17
CA VAL A 14 11.19 7.87 -2.01
C VAL A 14 11.80 7.72 -3.40
N ARG A 15 13.09 8.05 -3.50
CA ARG A 15 13.88 7.78 -4.70
C ARG A 15 14.65 6.50 -4.46
N VAL A 16 14.42 5.50 -5.30
CA VAL A 16 15.11 4.20 -5.19
C VAL A 16 16.15 4.08 -6.32
N LYS A 17 17.30 3.51 -5.98
CA LYS A 17 18.37 3.26 -6.96
C LYS A 17 18.12 1.93 -7.68
N ALA A 18 17.05 1.91 -8.47
CA ALA A 18 16.61 0.74 -9.23
C ALA A 18 15.88 1.21 -10.49
N PRO A 19 16.00 0.47 -11.61
CA PRO A 19 15.25 0.79 -12.83
C PRO A 19 13.75 0.76 -12.62
N LEU A 20 13.03 1.51 -13.44
CA LEU A 20 11.58 1.68 -13.35
C LEU A 20 10.81 0.36 -13.27
N ALA A 21 11.07 -0.55 -14.19
CA ALA A 21 10.37 -1.85 -14.23
C ALA A 21 10.63 -2.67 -12.97
N HIS A 22 11.86 -2.66 -12.48
CA HIS A 22 12.23 -3.38 -11.27
C HIS A 22 11.59 -2.75 -10.03
N ALA A 23 11.58 -1.41 -9.95
CA ALA A 23 10.95 -0.69 -8.84
C ALA A 23 9.46 -1.01 -8.72
N PHE A 24 8.76 -1.06 -9.85
CA PHE A 24 7.35 -1.43 -9.89
C PHE A 24 7.15 -2.90 -9.49
N ASP A 25 7.97 -3.80 -10.03
CA ASP A 25 7.86 -5.23 -9.74
C ASP A 25 8.07 -5.55 -8.26
N VAL A 26 9.07 -4.94 -7.62
CA VAL A 26 9.34 -5.16 -6.19
C VAL A 26 8.19 -4.67 -5.33
N PHE A 27 7.58 -3.53 -5.69
CA PHE A 27 6.44 -3.02 -4.94
C PHE A 27 5.23 -3.95 -5.01
N THR A 28 4.99 -4.54 -6.16
CA THR A 28 3.81 -5.35 -6.46
C THR A 28 4.05 -6.84 -6.27
N SER A 29 4.61 -7.52 -7.24
CA SER A 29 4.89 -8.97 -7.17
C SER A 29 5.88 -9.31 -6.06
N GLY A 30 6.76 -8.38 -5.71
CA GLY A 30 7.76 -8.56 -4.65
C GLY A 30 7.28 -8.16 -3.26
N LEU A 31 6.01 -7.84 -3.07
CA LEU A 31 5.46 -7.37 -1.78
C LEU A 31 5.84 -8.28 -0.62
N THR A 32 5.83 -9.58 -0.83
CA THR A 32 6.14 -10.58 0.19
C THR A 32 7.57 -10.44 0.74
N ARG A 33 8.48 -9.79 0.02
CA ARG A 33 9.88 -9.68 0.42
C ARG A 33 10.17 -8.49 1.32
N TRP A 34 9.31 -7.47 1.35
CA TRP A 34 9.58 -6.25 2.13
C TRP A 34 8.47 -5.89 3.13
N TRP A 35 7.27 -6.42 3.00
CA TRP A 35 6.20 -6.13 3.93
C TRP A 35 6.42 -6.88 5.24
N PRO A 36 6.43 -6.18 6.41
CA PRO A 36 6.65 -6.84 7.70
C PRO A 36 5.50 -7.78 8.07
N LEU A 37 5.84 -8.99 8.51
CA LEU A 37 4.83 -9.99 8.87
C LEU A 37 4.14 -9.72 10.20
N ASP A 38 4.65 -8.78 10.99
CA ASP A 38 4.05 -8.36 12.26
C ASP A 38 3.02 -7.23 12.11
N HIS A 39 2.75 -6.79 10.86
CA HIS A 39 1.76 -5.75 10.55
C HIS A 39 0.44 -6.34 10.05
N GLY A 40 0.08 -7.53 10.48
CA GLY A 40 -1.13 -8.20 10.02
C GLY A 40 -2.40 -7.61 10.61
N VAL A 41 -3.49 -7.68 9.83
CA VAL A 41 -4.83 -7.29 10.24
C VAL A 41 -5.75 -8.50 10.46
N GLY A 42 -5.31 -9.69 10.05
CA GLY A 42 -6.03 -10.94 10.31
C GLY A 42 -5.86 -11.39 11.76
N LYS A 43 -6.72 -12.34 12.17
CA LYS A 43 -6.72 -12.85 13.54
C LYS A 43 -5.60 -13.87 13.81
N LYS A 44 -4.95 -14.36 12.78
CA LYS A 44 -3.95 -15.44 12.87
C LYS A 44 -2.59 -14.93 12.45
N PRO A 45 -1.49 -15.55 12.94
CA PRO A 45 -0.15 -15.18 12.52
C PRO A 45 0.00 -15.28 11.00
N ILE A 46 0.65 -14.27 10.39
CA ILE A 46 0.88 -14.22 8.95
C ILE A 46 2.09 -15.07 8.60
N GLN A 47 1.96 -15.94 7.60
CA GLN A 47 3.07 -16.63 6.98
C GLN A 47 3.68 -15.81 5.85
N LYS A 48 2.84 -15.18 5.03
CA LYS A 48 3.30 -14.32 3.94
C LYS A 48 2.24 -13.32 3.54
N VAL A 49 2.69 -12.27 2.83
CA VAL A 49 1.83 -11.27 2.22
C VAL A 49 2.11 -11.30 0.72
N LEU A 50 1.07 -11.27 -0.10
CA LEU A 50 1.25 -11.23 -1.55
C LEU A 50 0.26 -10.29 -2.21
N MET A 51 0.62 -9.81 -3.40
CA MET A 51 -0.25 -9.02 -4.25
C MET A 51 -0.48 -9.78 -5.55
N GLU A 52 -1.75 -9.96 -5.93
CA GLU A 52 -2.12 -10.50 -7.23
C GLU A 52 -1.89 -9.41 -8.29
N PRO A 53 -0.94 -9.58 -9.23
CA PRO A 53 -0.48 -8.49 -10.09
C PRO A 53 -1.37 -8.28 -11.31
N ARG A 54 -2.57 -7.76 -11.09
CA ARG A 54 -3.55 -7.50 -12.15
C ARG A 54 -4.66 -6.58 -11.66
N LEU A 55 -5.40 -5.99 -12.60
CA LEU A 55 -6.63 -5.27 -12.27
C LEU A 55 -7.62 -6.21 -11.57
N GLY A 56 -8.21 -5.75 -10.48
CA GLY A 56 -9.07 -6.58 -9.63
C GLY A 56 -8.32 -7.53 -8.70
N GLY A 57 -7.00 -7.58 -8.82
CA GLY A 57 -6.16 -8.37 -7.92
C GLY A 57 -6.22 -7.86 -6.50
N ARG A 58 -5.91 -8.73 -5.55
CA ARG A 58 -5.98 -8.41 -4.12
C ARG A 58 -4.61 -8.42 -3.48
N TRP A 59 -4.47 -7.59 -2.46
CA TRP A 59 -3.37 -7.67 -1.53
C TRP A 59 -3.84 -8.59 -0.41
N LEU A 60 -3.16 -9.73 -0.23
CA LEU A 60 -3.59 -10.79 0.67
C LEU A 60 -2.56 -11.03 1.78
N GLU A 61 -3.06 -11.16 3.00
CA GLU A 61 -2.32 -11.77 4.10
C GLU A 61 -2.67 -13.26 4.13
N ILE A 62 -1.66 -14.13 4.13
CA ILE A 62 -1.85 -15.57 4.18
C ILE A 62 -1.29 -16.09 5.49
N ALA A 63 -2.17 -16.64 6.33
CA ALA A 63 -1.79 -17.22 7.62
C ALA A 63 -1.14 -18.60 7.43
N GLU A 64 -0.49 -19.07 8.49
CA GLU A 64 0.18 -20.38 8.49
C GLU A 64 -0.78 -21.53 8.19
N ASP A 65 -2.06 -21.42 8.54
CA ASP A 65 -3.06 -22.44 8.28
C ASP A 65 -3.73 -22.28 6.91
N GLY A 66 -3.26 -21.34 6.07
CA GLY A 66 -3.79 -21.09 4.75
C GLY A 66 -4.94 -20.10 4.68
N THR A 67 -5.41 -19.57 5.81
CA THR A 67 -6.46 -18.56 5.84
C THR A 67 -5.99 -17.29 5.13
N GLN A 68 -6.82 -16.76 4.21
CA GLN A 68 -6.52 -15.55 3.45
C GLN A 68 -7.34 -14.38 3.95
N THR A 69 -6.70 -13.22 4.10
CA THR A 69 -7.36 -11.97 4.46
C THR A 69 -7.05 -10.93 3.40
N SER A 70 -8.09 -10.36 2.78
CA SER A 70 -7.93 -9.30 1.78
C SER A 70 -7.75 -7.95 2.47
N VAL A 71 -6.65 -7.27 2.16
CA VAL A 71 -6.29 -5.97 2.73
C VAL A 71 -6.66 -4.85 1.78
N ALA A 72 -6.52 -5.08 0.47
CA ALA A 72 -6.78 -4.09 -0.56
C ALA A 72 -7.14 -4.77 -1.87
N THR A 73 -7.79 -4.03 -2.77
CA THR A 73 -8.12 -4.49 -4.12
C THR A 73 -7.61 -3.48 -5.13
N ILE A 74 -6.95 -3.95 -6.18
CA ILE A 74 -6.38 -3.11 -7.23
C ILE A 74 -7.51 -2.62 -8.14
N ILE A 75 -7.63 -1.29 -8.27
CA ILE A 75 -8.65 -0.65 -9.12
C ILE A 75 -8.06 0.06 -10.34
N LEU A 76 -6.72 0.20 -10.40
CA LEU A 76 -5.99 0.69 -11.56
C LEU A 76 -4.67 -0.06 -11.65
N TRP A 77 -4.35 -0.56 -12.84
CA TRP A 77 -3.14 -1.35 -13.06
C TRP A 77 -2.46 -0.89 -14.34
N GLU A 78 -1.39 -0.10 -14.19
CA GLU A 78 -0.65 0.49 -15.32
C GLU A 78 0.86 0.28 -15.15
N PRO A 79 1.35 -0.97 -15.27
CA PRO A 79 2.79 -1.23 -15.14
C PRO A 79 3.56 -0.54 -16.27
N PRO A 80 4.76 -0.04 -16.01
CA PRO A 80 5.44 0.04 -14.72
C PRO A 80 5.26 1.42 -14.05
N HIS A 81 4.19 2.14 -14.35
CA HIS A 81 4.05 3.55 -13.99
C HIS A 81 3.12 3.83 -12.83
N ARG A 82 2.06 3.02 -12.63
CA ARG A 82 1.05 3.40 -11.64
C ARG A 82 0.17 2.22 -11.23
N LEU A 83 -0.21 2.19 -9.96
CA LEU A 83 -1.32 1.36 -9.50
C LEU A 83 -2.14 2.13 -8.47
N MET A 84 -3.44 1.81 -8.41
CA MET A 84 -4.31 2.30 -7.34
C MET A 84 -5.03 1.14 -6.69
N MET A 85 -5.23 1.24 -5.38
CA MET A 85 -5.89 0.21 -4.59
C MET A 85 -6.93 0.85 -3.69
N VAL A 86 -8.05 0.15 -3.46
CA VAL A 86 -8.96 0.47 -2.37
C VAL A 86 -8.40 -0.17 -1.11
N TRP A 87 -8.20 0.64 -0.06
CA TRP A 87 -7.68 0.18 1.22
C TRP A 87 -8.86 -0.33 2.06
N GLN A 88 -8.93 -1.62 2.27
CA GLN A 88 -10.11 -2.28 2.86
C GLN A 88 -9.88 -2.66 4.32
N ILE A 89 -9.37 -1.69 5.08
CA ILE A 89 -9.11 -1.82 6.52
C ILE A 89 -9.82 -0.67 7.22
N ASN A 90 -10.61 -0.99 8.26
CA ASN A 90 -11.30 0.04 9.03
C ASN A 90 -10.43 0.64 10.13
N ALA A 91 -10.96 1.63 10.86
CA ALA A 91 -10.21 2.34 11.88
C ALA A 91 -9.84 1.48 13.09
N GLN A 92 -10.45 0.31 13.25
CA GLN A 92 -10.10 -0.68 14.25
C GLN A 92 -9.06 -1.67 13.73
N TRP A 93 -8.48 -1.40 12.55
CA TRP A 93 -7.46 -2.23 11.90
C TRP A 93 -7.98 -3.65 11.60
N LYS A 94 -9.23 -3.73 11.20
CA LYS A 94 -9.86 -4.98 10.77
C LYS A 94 -10.23 -4.92 9.30
N PRO A 95 -10.20 -6.06 8.59
CA PRO A 95 -10.65 -6.12 7.21
C PRO A 95 -12.12 -5.70 7.11
N ASP A 96 -12.42 -4.83 6.15
CA ASP A 96 -13.77 -4.31 5.96
C ASP A 96 -13.95 -3.90 4.50
N LEU A 97 -14.72 -4.69 3.75
CA LEU A 97 -14.94 -4.48 2.32
C LEU A 97 -15.75 -3.22 2.01
N THR A 98 -16.34 -2.58 3.02
CA THR A 98 -17.09 -1.32 2.81
C THR A 98 -16.20 -0.08 2.86
N MET A 99 -14.94 -0.23 3.23
CA MET A 99 -13.99 0.89 3.27
C MET A 99 -13.63 1.34 1.85
N LYS A 100 -13.46 2.65 1.65
CA LYS A 100 -13.25 3.25 0.33
C LYS A 100 -12.07 4.22 0.26
N SER A 101 -11.22 4.27 1.28
CA SER A 101 -9.99 5.03 1.13
C SER A 101 -9.12 4.37 0.05
N GLU A 102 -8.26 5.17 -0.60
CA GLU A 102 -7.48 4.71 -1.75
C GLU A 102 -6.00 4.98 -1.56
N VAL A 103 -5.20 4.05 -2.06
CA VAL A 103 -3.75 4.21 -2.15
C VAL A 103 -3.39 4.28 -3.63
N ASP A 104 -2.78 5.39 -4.03
CA ASP A 104 -2.32 5.65 -5.40
C ASP A 104 -0.79 5.69 -5.36
N VAL A 105 -0.14 4.82 -6.12
CA VAL A 105 1.32 4.74 -6.16
C VAL A 105 1.78 4.98 -7.59
N ARG A 106 2.66 5.99 -7.75
CA ARG A 106 3.21 6.39 -9.06
C ARG A 106 4.72 6.19 -9.08
N PHE A 107 5.19 5.68 -10.22
CA PHE A 107 6.59 5.35 -10.45
C PHE A 107 7.07 6.14 -11.65
N THR A 108 8.08 6.98 -11.46
CA THR A 108 8.63 7.83 -12.54
C THR A 108 10.11 7.57 -12.65
N ALA A 109 10.57 7.22 -13.85
CA ALA A 109 12.00 7.02 -14.08
C ALA A 109 12.78 8.31 -13.81
N ASP A 110 13.88 8.19 -13.08
CA ASP A 110 14.81 9.28 -12.82
C ASP A 110 16.19 8.82 -13.34
N GLY A 111 16.28 8.73 -14.67
CA GLY A 111 17.39 8.10 -15.35
C GLY A 111 17.20 6.59 -15.48
N PRO A 112 18.20 5.88 -16.07
CA PRO A 112 18.06 4.44 -16.34
C PRO A 112 18.13 3.56 -15.09
N ASN A 113 18.69 4.07 -13.99
CA ASN A 113 19.00 3.28 -12.81
C ASN A 113 18.36 3.79 -11.53
N ALA A 114 17.41 4.72 -11.64
CA ALA A 114 16.71 5.25 -10.48
C ALA A 114 15.24 5.53 -10.80
N THR A 115 14.41 5.49 -9.78
CA THR A 115 12.96 5.71 -9.90
C THR A 115 12.48 6.55 -8.71
N LEU A 116 11.66 7.56 -9.00
CA LEU A 116 10.91 8.28 -7.98
C LEU A 116 9.59 7.54 -7.75
N VAL A 117 9.33 7.16 -6.50
CA VAL A 117 8.11 6.46 -6.11
C VAL A 117 7.31 7.41 -5.20
N GLU A 118 6.08 7.72 -5.62
CA GLU A 118 5.20 8.63 -4.92
C GLU A 118 3.93 7.91 -4.48
N LEU A 119 3.62 7.95 -3.19
CA LEU A 119 2.45 7.32 -2.61
C LEU A 119 1.50 8.39 -2.11
N LEU A 120 0.24 8.27 -2.51
CA LEU A 120 -0.87 9.09 -2.03
C LEU A 120 -1.92 8.18 -1.42
N HIS A 121 -2.17 8.33 -0.11
CA HIS A 121 -3.27 7.65 0.57
C HIS A 121 -4.31 8.72 0.91
N HIS A 122 -5.53 8.58 0.41
CA HIS A 122 -6.53 9.65 0.46
C HIS A 122 -7.95 9.07 0.55
N LYS A 123 -8.93 9.98 0.56
CA LYS A 123 -10.37 9.65 0.69
C LYS A 123 -10.71 9.07 2.07
N PHE A 124 -10.00 9.51 3.10
CA PHE A 124 -10.26 9.08 4.48
C PHE A 124 -11.63 9.54 4.96
N GLU A 125 -12.16 10.64 4.44
CA GLU A 125 -13.48 11.16 4.79
C GLU A 125 -14.61 10.17 4.46
N THR A 126 -14.37 9.22 3.55
CA THR A 126 -15.34 8.16 3.24
C THR A 126 -15.55 7.19 4.39
N MET A 127 -14.65 7.19 5.37
CA MET A 127 -14.74 6.37 6.58
C MET A 127 -15.57 7.04 7.68
N GLY A 128 -15.94 8.32 7.49
CA GLY A 128 -16.50 9.17 8.54
C GLY A 128 -15.44 10.05 9.17
N ALA A 129 -15.84 11.12 9.85
CA ALA A 129 -14.92 12.13 10.35
C ALA A 129 -13.89 11.55 11.34
N GLU A 130 -14.33 10.97 12.44
CA GLU A 130 -13.42 10.45 13.46
C GLU A 130 -12.65 9.22 13.02
N PRO A 131 -13.29 8.19 12.44
CA PRO A 131 -12.53 7.04 11.92
C PRO A 131 -11.55 7.42 10.83
N GLY A 132 -11.92 8.34 9.95
CA GLY A 132 -11.05 8.79 8.87
C GLY A 132 -9.81 9.51 9.37
N ILE A 133 -9.95 10.39 10.36
CA ILE A 133 -8.82 11.09 10.98
C ILE A 133 -7.90 10.09 11.69
N SER A 134 -8.47 9.13 12.40
CA SER A 134 -7.70 8.09 13.09
C SER A 134 -6.87 7.27 12.11
N MET A 135 -7.49 6.77 11.04
CA MET A 135 -6.79 6.00 10.01
C MET A 135 -5.71 6.85 9.34
N ARG A 136 -6.04 8.08 8.96
CA ARG A 136 -5.07 9.00 8.33
C ARG A 136 -3.82 9.19 9.19
N ASN A 137 -3.99 9.41 10.48
CA ASN A 137 -2.87 9.63 11.38
C ASN A 137 -2.05 8.34 11.58
N ASP A 138 -2.71 7.20 11.65
CA ASP A 138 -2.03 5.90 11.79
C ASP A 138 -1.16 5.59 10.57
N VAL A 139 -1.70 5.74 9.36
CA VAL A 139 -0.93 5.44 8.15
C VAL A 139 0.14 6.51 7.87
N ASP A 140 -0.08 7.75 8.29
CA ASP A 140 0.93 8.80 8.19
C ASP A 140 2.18 8.44 8.99
N ARG A 141 2.00 7.79 10.13
CA ARG A 141 3.11 7.30 10.94
C ARG A 141 3.71 6.00 10.43
N GLY A 142 2.89 5.15 9.81
CA GLY A 142 3.31 3.81 9.38
C GLY A 142 4.02 3.78 8.03
N TRP A 143 3.54 4.55 7.06
CA TRP A 143 4.08 4.50 5.69
C TRP A 143 5.58 4.78 5.58
N PRO A 144 6.18 5.74 6.31
CA PRO A 144 7.63 5.99 6.16
C PRO A 144 8.50 4.77 6.40
N GLY A 145 8.23 3.99 7.45
CA GLY A 145 8.98 2.77 7.74
C GLY A 145 8.78 1.70 6.68
N LEU A 146 7.55 1.55 6.19
CA LEU A 146 7.20 0.58 5.16
C LEU A 146 7.87 0.92 3.82
N ILE A 147 7.85 2.18 3.44
CA ILE A 147 8.50 2.66 2.21
C ILE A 147 10.02 2.45 2.29
N GLU A 148 10.61 2.62 3.46
CA GLU A 148 12.02 2.36 3.67
C GLU A 148 12.36 0.88 3.46
N HIS A 149 11.56 -0.04 4.00
CA HIS A 149 11.71 -1.47 3.74
C HIS A 149 11.62 -1.78 2.25
N TYR A 150 10.66 -1.18 1.57
CA TYR A 150 10.51 -1.33 0.13
C TYR A 150 11.76 -0.85 -0.62
N ALA A 151 12.24 0.36 -0.30
CA ALA A 151 13.40 0.94 -0.97
C ALA A 151 14.64 0.08 -0.79
N GLN A 152 14.87 -0.42 0.42
CA GLN A 152 15.99 -1.31 0.70
C GLN A 152 15.91 -2.58 -0.14
N GLU A 153 14.74 -3.20 -0.26
CA GLU A 153 14.56 -4.41 -1.06
C GLU A 153 14.73 -4.14 -2.56
N ALA A 154 14.18 -3.04 -3.05
CA ALA A 154 14.31 -2.66 -4.46
C ALA A 154 15.78 -2.44 -4.85
N GLU A 155 16.54 -1.78 -3.98
CA GLU A 155 17.97 -1.51 -4.22
C GLU A 155 18.80 -2.78 -4.09
N ARG A 156 18.55 -3.59 -3.07
CA ARG A 156 19.25 -4.85 -2.83
C ARG A 156 19.09 -5.82 -4.00
N SER A 157 17.88 -5.98 -4.49
CA SER A 157 17.56 -6.96 -5.53
C SER A 157 17.83 -6.45 -6.95
N SER A 158 18.19 -5.17 -7.09
CA SER A 158 18.55 -4.56 -8.36
C SER A 158 20.03 -4.81 -8.74
N ALA A 159 20.84 -5.22 -7.78
CA ALA A 159 22.26 -5.43 -8.01
C ALA A 159 22.54 -6.67 -8.86
#